data_45d10afdf050502cd9f5f53f87f2228b
#
_entry.id   45d10afdf050502cd9f5f53f87f2228b
#
_cell.length_a   1.000
_cell.length_b   1.000
_cell.length_c   1.000
_cell.angle_alpha   90.00
_cell.angle_beta   90.00
_cell.angle_gamma   90.00
#
_symmetry.space_group_name_H-M   'P 1'
#
loop_
_entity.id
_entity.type
_entity.pdbx_description
1 polymer ?
#
loop_
_entity_poly.entity_id
_entity_poly.type
_entity_poly.pdbx_seq_one_letter_code
_entity_poly.pdbx_strand_id
1 'polypeptide(L)'
;KHPIDVDHLLVVTFTKAAAGEMKERIMAALDEKVREFPGNQHFVKQLSLIHKAQITTIHSFCMNLIRDYFYVLGIDPNTAPGDEGRLSAIRKEILDDLLEEAYEKKEEDFINLIESYSPGKNDNIISEYILKLYENARSHREPEKWLDQAEENISVETKEQFDQAPFMKIILRDARFSIEGAYDTIQEALELALSPGGPYFYEKTLRKDLEIIIKIKEAQTFSELCESFVKMEKPRLSGRKKKTDEIDEMLQDQCKYERNQAYNLLDDLKAAYFYENESEIFHELRRIKSPLKGLIDLTREFMIRYDEKKKNENIMDFDDMEHFALELLID
;
A
#
# COMPACT_ATOMS: atom_id res chain seq x y z
N LYS A 1 28.73 -17.78 23.50
CA LYS A 1 28.16 -17.70 22.16
C LYS A 1 29.24 -18.16 21.19
N HIS A 2 28.96 -19.16 20.37
CA HIS A 2 29.88 -19.56 19.30
C HIS A 2 29.78 -18.52 18.18
N PRO A 3 30.91 -17.98 17.70
CA PRO A 3 30.89 -17.05 16.57
C PRO A 3 30.38 -17.78 15.31
N ILE A 4 29.56 -17.11 14.53
CA ILE A 4 29.05 -17.62 13.24
C ILE A 4 30.12 -17.30 12.19
N ASP A 5 30.45 -18.27 11.32
CA ASP A 5 31.35 -18.07 10.20
C ASP A 5 30.71 -17.16 9.13
N VAL A 6 31.53 -16.36 8.46
CA VAL A 6 31.02 -15.31 7.50
C VAL A 6 30.29 -15.91 6.29
N ASP A 7 30.61 -17.14 5.91
CA ASP A 7 29.94 -17.88 4.84
C ASP A 7 28.54 -18.41 5.22
N HIS A 8 28.17 -18.35 6.51
CA HIS A 8 26.83 -18.65 7.02
C HIS A 8 25.96 -17.39 7.16
N LEU A 9 26.46 -16.23 6.75
CA LEU A 9 25.72 -14.98 6.78
C LEU A 9 25.22 -14.63 5.38
N LEU A 10 23.96 -14.23 5.29
CA LEU A 10 23.38 -13.60 4.12
C LEU A 10 23.36 -12.08 4.36
N VAL A 11 24.05 -11.34 3.50
CA VAL A 11 24.07 -9.87 3.52
C VAL A 11 23.56 -9.36 2.19
N VAL A 12 22.43 -8.68 2.20
CA VAL A 12 21.79 -8.20 0.98
C VAL A 12 21.80 -6.69 0.89
N THR A 13 21.94 -6.20 -0.33
CA THR A 13 21.90 -4.77 -0.67
C THR A 13 21.01 -4.57 -1.90
N PHE A 14 20.65 -3.30 -2.19
CA PHE A 14 19.85 -2.99 -3.37
C PHE A 14 20.66 -2.93 -4.67
N THR A 15 21.95 -2.61 -4.62
CA THR A 15 22.78 -2.47 -5.81
C THR A 15 24.01 -3.39 -5.77
N LYS A 16 24.44 -3.88 -6.94
CA LYS A 16 25.66 -4.69 -7.08
C LYS A 16 26.90 -3.92 -6.60
N ALA A 17 26.95 -2.61 -6.86
CA ALA A 17 28.06 -1.76 -6.41
C ALA A 17 28.15 -1.72 -4.87
N ALA A 18 27.03 -1.51 -4.19
CA ALA A 18 26.99 -1.49 -2.72
C ALA A 18 27.37 -2.87 -2.12
N ALA A 19 26.93 -3.97 -2.75
CA ALA A 19 27.34 -5.32 -2.33
C ALA A 19 28.85 -5.54 -2.48
N GLY A 20 29.43 -5.09 -3.61
CA GLY A 20 30.88 -5.13 -3.84
C GLY A 20 31.65 -4.31 -2.82
N GLU A 21 31.27 -3.06 -2.61
CA GLU A 21 31.90 -2.17 -1.61
C GLU A 21 31.82 -2.76 -0.19
N MET A 22 30.66 -3.32 0.20
CA MET A 22 30.51 -3.96 1.50
C MET A 22 31.43 -5.17 1.66
N LYS A 23 31.55 -6.01 0.61
CA LYS A 23 32.47 -7.15 0.62
C LYS A 23 33.93 -6.71 0.77
N GLU A 24 34.36 -5.67 0.03
CA GLU A 24 35.69 -5.09 0.13
C GLU A 24 35.97 -4.52 1.52
N ARG A 25 35.04 -3.79 2.12
CA ARG A 25 35.17 -3.25 3.47
C ARG A 25 35.29 -4.33 4.53
N ILE A 26 34.49 -5.40 4.44
CA ILE A 26 34.56 -6.53 5.36
C ILE A 26 35.91 -7.25 5.20
N MET A 27 36.37 -7.44 3.94
CA MET A 27 37.66 -8.07 3.67
C MET A 27 38.81 -7.25 4.22
N ALA A 28 38.82 -5.94 4.03
CA ALA A 28 39.82 -5.02 4.56
C ALA A 28 39.86 -5.04 6.11
N ALA A 29 38.70 -5.02 6.75
CA ALA A 29 38.59 -5.09 8.19
C ALA A 29 39.10 -6.44 8.76
N LEU A 30 38.82 -7.56 8.08
CA LEU A 30 39.35 -8.88 8.46
C LEU A 30 40.87 -8.94 8.27
N ASP A 31 41.41 -8.40 7.18
CA ASP A 31 42.85 -8.35 6.92
C ASP A 31 43.59 -7.52 8.00
N GLU A 32 43.02 -6.38 8.41
CA GLU A 32 43.54 -5.58 9.53
C GLU A 32 43.56 -6.40 10.83
N LYS A 33 42.47 -7.14 11.14
CA LYS A 33 42.39 -7.98 12.32
C LYS A 33 43.37 -9.15 12.29
N VAL A 34 43.66 -9.75 11.13
CA VAL A 34 44.70 -10.77 10.96
C VAL A 34 46.09 -10.21 11.24
N ARG A 35 46.35 -8.95 10.79
CA ARG A 35 47.64 -8.27 11.08
C ARG A 35 47.78 -7.87 12.55
N GLU A 36 46.70 -7.41 13.17
CA GLU A 36 46.68 -7.03 14.59
C GLU A 36 46.85 -8.24 15.52
N PHE A 37 46.29 -9.41 15.13
CA PHE A 37 46.30 -10.65 15.89
C PHE A 37 46.80 -11.85 15.06
N PRO A 38 48.10 -11.93 14.70
CA PRO A 38 48.62 -12.94 13.75
C PRO A 38 48.42 -14.39 14.16
N GLY A 39 48.23 -14.64 15.46
CA GLY A 39 48.02 -16.00 16.03
C GLY A 39 46.55 -16.42 16.09
N ASN A 40 45.63 -15.55 15.75
CA ASN A 40 44.20 -15.84 15.84
C ASN A 40 43.69 -16.57 14.60
N GLN A 41 43.60 -17.88 14.68
CA GLN A 41 43.14 -18.75 13.59
C GLN A 41 41.73 -18.45 13.16
N HIS A 42 40.88 -17.88 14.02
CA HIS A 42 39.50 -17.51 13.65
C HIS A 42 39.48 -16.42 12.56
N PHE A 43 40.26 -15.33 12.74
CA PHE A 43 40.30 -14.27 11.73
C PHE A 43 40.87 -14.74 10.39
N VAL A 44 41.92 -15.58 10.44
CA VAL A 44 42.51 -16.20 9.23
C VAL A 44 41.47 -17.05 8.51
N LYS A 45 40.70 -17.85 9.26
CA LYS A 45 39.60 -18.65 8.72
C LYS A 45 38.51 -17.74 8.07
N GLN A 46 38.08 -16.69 8.78
CA GLN A 46 37.06 -15.77 8.22
C GLN A 46 37.53 -15.09 6.94
N LEU A 47 38.77 -14.66 6.88
CA LEU A 47 39.35 -14.06 5.67
C LEU A 47 39.38 -15.04 4.50
N SER A 48 39.59 -16.32 4.74
CA SER A 48 39.53 -17.35 3.69
C SER A 48 38.08 -17.64 3.21
N LEU A 49 37.12 -17.52 4.12
CA LEU A 49 35.69 -17.80 3.84
C LEU A 49 34.94 -16.64 3.19
N ILE A 50 35.47 -15.40 3.23
CA ILE A 50 34.79 -14.23 2.71
C ILE A 50 34.41 -14.35 1.23
N HIS A 51 35.15 -15.11 0.44
CA HIS A 51 34.85 -15.34 -0.97
C HIS A 51 33.59 -16.21 -1.17
N LYS A 52 33.23 -17.03 -0.18
CA LYS A 52 32.02 -17.87 -0.16
C LYS A 52 30.84 -17.18 0.49
N ALA A 53 31.08 -16.06 1.20
CA ALA A 53 30.03 -15.32 1.86
C ALA A 53 29.00 -14.76 0.86
N GLN A 54 27.73 -14.91 1.17
CA GLN A 54 26.60 -14.40 0.39
C GLN A 54 26.40 -12.91 0.65
N ILE A 55 27.27 -12.08 0.04
CA ILE A 55 27.18 -10.60 0.09
C ILE A 55 26.79 -10.14 -1.31
N THR A 56 25.52 -9.87 -1.52
CA THR A 56 24.97 -9.72 -2.88
C THR A 56 23.67 -8.88 -2.88
N THR A 57 23.05 -8.67 -4.04
CA THR A 57 21.71 -8.11 -4.12
C THR A 57 20.66 -9.21 -3.90
N ILE A 58 19.43 -8.82 -3.48
CA ILE A 58 18.31 -9.75 -3.28
C ILE A 58 18.11 -10.61 -4.53
N HIS A 59 17.94 -10.01 -5.70
CA HIS A 59 17.71 -10.75 -6.96
C HIS A 59 18.90 -11.63 -7.35
N SER A 60 20.15 -11.22 -7.08
CA SER A 60 21.31 -12.09 -7.34
C SER A 60 21.33 -13.30 -6.40
N PHE A 61 20.91 -13.13 -5.15
CA PHE A 61 20.74 -14.25 -4.21
C PHE A 61 19.63 -15.20 -4.70
N CYS A 62 18.45 -14.68 -5.03
CA CYS A 62 17.34 -15.47 -5.59
C CYS A 62 17.81 -16.25 -6.84
N MET A 63 18.51 -15.57 -7.75
CA MET A 63 18.98 -16.19 -8.98
C MET A 63 20.01 -17.32 -8.73
N ASN A 64 20.89 -17.16 -7.75
CA ASN A 64 21.83 -18.23 -7.37
C ASN A 64 21.08 -19.43 -6.78
N LEU A 65 20.10 -19.17 -5.91
CA LEU A 65 19.25 -20.20 -5.32
C LEU A 65 18.48 -20.98 -6.41
N ILE A 66 17.87 -20.27 -7.35
CA ILE A 66 17.14 -20.86 -8.49
C ILE A 66 18.08 -21.72 -9.33
N ARG A 67 19.29 -21.27 -9.64
CA ARG A 67 20.28 -22.04 -10.42
C ARG A 67 20.76 -23.31 -9.72
N ASP A 68 20.87 -23.27 -8.39
CA ASP A 68 21.29 -24.44 -7.61
C ASP A 68 20.15 -25.47 -7.50
N TYR A 69 18.90 -25.04 -7.53
CA TYR A 69 17.71 -25.88 -7.25
C TYR A 69 16.66 -25.87 -8.38
N PHE A 70 17.01 -25.49 -9.63
CA PHE A 70 16.08 -25.41 -10.77
C PHE A 70 15.28 -26.70 -10.98
N TYR A 71 15.86 -27.85 -10.68
CA TYR A 71 15.21 -29.16 -10.81
C TYR A 71 14.06 -29.36 -9.81
N VAL A 72 14.09 -28.69 -8.64
CA VAL A 72 12.99 -28.70 -7.67
C VAL A 72 11.81 -27.91 -8.22
N LEU A 73 12.10 -26.76 -8.82
CA LEU A 73 11.10 -25.87 -9.42
C LEU A 73 10.55 -26.39 -10.75
N GLY A 74 11.16 -27.40 -11.36
CA GLY A 74 10.75 -27.92 -12.66
C GLY A 74 10.90 -26.93 -13.81
N ILE A 75 11.84 -25.99 -13.71
CA ILE A 75 12.12 -24.98 -14.73
C ILE A 75 13.34 -25.37 -15.58
N ASP A 76 13.46 -24.76 -16.77
CA ASP A 76 14.62 -25.01 -17.65
C ASP A 76 15.89 -24.42 -17.02
N PRO A 77 17.02 -25.15 -16.97
CA PRO A 77 18.28 -24.65 -16.42
C PRO A 77 18.84 -23.44 -17.18
N ASN A 78 18.39 -23.19 -18.39
CA ASN A 78 18.78 -22.01 -19.19
C ASN A 78 17.89 -20.80 -18.94
N THR A 79 16.86 -20.92 -18.08
CA THR A 79 15.99 -19.79 -17.75
C THR A 79 16.82 -18.65 -17.15
N ALA A 80 16.66 -17.46 -17.71
CA ALA A 80 17.45 -16.28 -17.39
C ALA A 80 16.56 -15.04 -17.19
N PRO A 81 17.08 -14.00 -16.49
CA PRO A 81 16.38 -12.73 -16.42
C PRO A 81 16.07 -12.16 -17.80
N GLY A 82 14.80 -11.83 -18.05
CA GLY A 82 14.36 -11.20 -19.29
C GLY A 82 14.83 -9.75 -19.37
N ASP A 83 15.10 -9.30 -20.59
CA ASP A 83 15.29 -7.88 -20.87
C ASP A 83 13.96 -7.12 -20.70
N GLU A 84 13.98 -5.94 -20.04
CA GLU A 84 12.77 -5.18 -19.77
C GLU A 84 12.02 -4.76 -21.04
N GLY A 85 12.73 -4.47 -22.12
CA GLY A 85 12.11 -4.19 -23.42
C GLY A 85 11.33 -5.39 -23.95
N ARG A 86 11.89 -6.61 -23.80
CA ARG A 86 11.20 -7.85 -24.20
C ARG A 86 10.01 -8.14 -23.31
N LEU A 87 10.17 -8.03 -21.97
CA LEU A 87 9.08 -8.25 -21.01
C LEU A 87 7.92 -7.27 -21.25
N SER A 88 8.23 -6.00 -21.49
CA SER A 88 7.23 -4.99 -21.84
C SER A 88 6.49 -5.29 -23.14
N ALA A 89 7.22 -5.78 -24.17
CA ALA A 89 6.60 -6.17 -25.43
C ALA A 89 5.64 -7.36 -25.26
N ILE A 90 6.03 -8.35 -24.46
CA ILE A 90 5.18 -9.51 -24.12
C ILE A 90 3.91 -9.06 -23.37
N ARG A 91 4.06 -8.21 -22.33
CA ARG A 91 2.91 -7.68 -21.60
C ARG A 91 1.92 -6.99 -22.53
N LYS A 92 2.43 -6.18 -23.44
CA LYS A 92 1.59 -5.47 -24.42
C LYS A 92 0.89 -6.43 -25.38
N GLU A 93 1.61 -7.39 -25.98
CA GLU A 93 1.06 -8.40 -26.87
C GLU A 93 -0.12 -9.13 -26.20
N ILE A 94 0.09 -9.62 -24.97
CA ILE A 94 -0.93 -10.36 -24.22
C ILE A 94 -2.14 -9.49 -23.88
N LEU A 95 -1.93 -8.23 -23.49
CA LEU A 95 -3.03 -7.31 -23.16
C LEU A 95 -3.87 -6.98 -24.39
N ASP A 96 -3.21 -6.75 -25.55
CA ASP A 96 -3.91 -6.47 -26.80
C ASP A 96 -4.78 -7.68 -27.20
N ASP A 97 -4.23 -8.90 -27.19
CA ASP A 97 -4.95 -10.13 -27.50
C ASP A 97 -6.09 -10.41 -26.51
N LEU A 98 -5.83 -10.22 -25.21
CA LEU A 98 -6.82 -10.45 -24.13
C LEU A 98 -8.02 -9.52 -24.25
N LEU A 99 -7.79 -8.24 -24.54
CA LEU A 99 -8.88 -7.27 -24.70
C LEU A 99 -9.65 -7.53 -25.98
N GLU A 100 -8.99 -7.89 -27.10
CA GLU A 100 -9.66 -8.27 -28.34
C GLU A 100 -10.62 -9.45 -28.12
N GLU A 101 -10.14 -10.52 -27.47
CA GLU A 101 -10.97 -11.67 -27.12
C GLU A 101 -12.12 -11.31 -26.18
N ALA A 102 -11.90 -10.42 -25.18
CA ALA A 102 -12.94 -10.00 -24.26
C ALA A 102 -14.06 -9.21 -24.97
N TYR A 103 -13.68 -8.38 -25.98
CA TYR A 103 -14.65 -7.69 -26.83
C TYR A 103 -15.45 -8.64 -27.74
N GLU A 104 -14.86 -9.75 -28.18
CA GLU A 104 -15.58 -10.77 -28.95
C GLU A 104 -16.58 -11.53 -28.09
N LYS A 105 -16.16 -11.94 -26.86
CA LYS A 105 -17.00 -12.71 -25.91
C LYS A 105 -18.15 -11.90 -25.35
N LYS A 106 -17.95 -10.59 -25.11
CA LYS A 106 -18.95 -9.65 -24.58
C LYS A 106 -19.59 -10.12 -23.27
N GLU A 107 -18.78 -10.66 -22.37
CA GLU A 107 -19.25 -11.03 -21.05
C GLU A 107 -19.76 -9.81 -20.29
N GLU A 108 -20.81 -9.97 -19.48
CA GLU A 108 -21.50 -8.87 -18.80
C GLU A 108 -20.54 -8.08 -17.89
N ASP A 109 -19.70 -8.77 -17.11
CA ASP A 109 -18.73 -8.14 -16.20
C ASP A 109 -17.70 -7.28 -16.95
N PHE A 110 -17.24 -7.74 -18.12
CA PHE A 110 -16.34 -6.99 -18.99
C PHE A 110 -17.03 -5.75 -19.57
N ILE A 111 -18.27 -5.88 -20.07
CA ILE A 111 -19.02 -4.74 -20.63
C ILE A 111 -19.22 -3.69 -19.54
N ASN A 112 -19.63 -4.09 -18.33
CA ASN A 112 -19.80 -3.18 -17.20
C ASN A 112 -18.48 -2.50 -16.79
N LEU A 113 -17.35 -3.21 -16.90
CA LEU A 113 -16.01 -2.63 -16.68
C LEU A 113 -15.70 -1.52 -17.69
N ILE A 114 -15.91 -1.79 -18.99
CA ILE A 114 -15.66 -0.81 -20.05
C ILE A 114 -16.58 0.41 -19.92
N GLU A 115 -17.87 0.20 -19.71
CA GLU A 115 -18.84 1.29 -19.56
C GLU A 115 -18.55 2.17 -18.35
N SER A 116 -18.07 1.59 -17.26
CA SER A 116 -17.79 2.31 -16.01
C SER A 116 -16.46 3.07 -16.07
N TYR A 117 -15.42 2.51 -16.65
CA TYR A 117 -14.04 3.02 -16.52
C TYR A 117 -13.39 3.43 -17.85
N SER A 118 -13.97 3.09 -19.00
CA SER A 118 -13.46 3.48 -20.33
C SER A 118 -14.55 4.04 -21.27
N PRO A 119 -15.36 5.03 -20.86
CA PRO A 119 -16.49 5.50 -21.65
C PRO A 119 -16.10 6.19 -22.96
N GLY A 120 -14.80 6.38 -23.26
CA GLY A 120 -14.27 7.13 -24.40
C GLY A 120 -13.52 6.32 -25.44
N LYS A 121 -13.59 4.98 -25.48
CA LYS A 121 -12.84 4.09 -26.36
C LYS A 121 -11.31 4.15 -26.18
N ASN A 122 -10.84 4.43 -24.97
CA ASN A 122 -9.42 4.40 -24.65
C ASN A 122 -9.12 3.15 -23.79
N ASP A 123 -8.93 2.01 -24.44
CA ASP A 123 -8.67 0.71 -23.80
C ASP A 123 -7.34 0.68 -23.02
N ASN A 124 -6.46 1.64 -23.27
CA ASN A 124 -5.18 1.75 -22.53
C ASN A 124 -5.40 1.86 -21.01
N ILE A 125 -6.50 2.48 -20.58
CA ILE A 125 -6.78 2.64 -19.15
C ILE A 125 -7.10 1.28 -18.49
N ILE A 126 -7.76 0.38 -19.20
CA ILE A 126 -8.06 -0.97 -18.70
C ILE A 126 -6.77 -1.79 -18.62
N SER A 127 -5.92 -1.70 -19.65
CA SER A 127 -4.58 -2.33 -19.63
C SER A 127 -3.74 -1.83 -18.43
N GLU A 128 -3.77 -0.53 -18.14
CA GLU A 128 -3.09 0.04 -16.96
C GLU A 128 -3.67 -0.49 -15.64
N TYR A 129 -4.99 -0.67 -15.54
CA TYR A 129 -5.61 -1.23 -14.35
C TYR A 129 -5.27 -2.71 -14.16
N ILE A 130 -5.26 -3.50 -15.25
CA ILE A 130 -4.83 -4.91 -15.21
C ILE A 130 -3.39 -5.00 -14.71
N LEU A 131 -2.47 -4.20 -15.26
CA LEU A 131 -1.07 -4.20 -14.84
C LEU A 131 -0.90 -3.77 -13.39
N LYS A 132 -1.58 -2.73 -12.93
CA LYS A 132 -1.55 -2.30 -11.53
C LYS A 132 -2.08 -3.37 -10.58
N LEU A 133 -3.16 -4.04 -10.95
CA LEU A 133 -3.73 -5.11 -10.13
C LEU A 133 -2.81 -6.32 -10.10
N TYR A 134 -2.20 -6.68 -11.24
CA TYR A 134 -1.18 -7.69 -11.39
C TYR A 134 0.03 -7.41 -10.48
N GLU A 135 0.62 -6.21 -10.55
CA GLU A 135 1.76 -5.81 -9.72
C GLU A 135 1.43 -5.90 -8.22
N ASN A 136 0.24 -5.45 -7.82
CA ASN A 136 -0.21 -5.58 -6.44
C ASN A 136 -0.40 -7.06 -6.03
N ALA A 137 -1.02 -7.88 -6.86
CA ALA A 137 -1.18 -9.31 -6.58
C ALA A 137 0.19 -10.00 -6.44
N ARG A 138 1.11 -9.75 -7.36
CA ARG A 138 2.48 -10.31 -7.35
C ARG A 138 3.34 -9.85 -6.17
N SER A 139 3.01 -8.75 -5.52
CA SER A 139 3.68 -8.35 -4.27
C SER A 139 3.34 -9.24 -3.07
N HIS A 140 2.36 -10.14 -3.21
CA HIS A 140 1.96 -11.11 -2.19
C HIS A 140 2.51 -12.50 -2.52
N ARG A 141 2.82 -13.29 -1.50
CA ARG A 141 3.33 -14.66 -1.66
C ARG A 141 2.39 -15.55 -2.49
N GLU A 142 1.08 -15.39 -2.32
CA GLU A 142 0.04 -16.18 -2.99
C GLU A 142 -0.89 -15.23 -3.77
N PRO A 143 -0.50 -14.81 -4.99
CA PRO A 143 -1.23 -13.82 -5.78
C PRO A 143 -2.70 -14.20 -6.03
N GLU A 144 -2.94 -15.46 -6.37
CA GLU A 144 -4.30 -15.96 -6.61
C GLU A 144 -5.19 -15.85 -5.37
N LYS A 145 -4.69 -16.24 -4.21
CA LYS A 145 -5.46 -16.10 -2.94
C LYS A 145 -5.72 -14.64 -2.59
N TRP A 146 -4.79 -13.76 -2.93
CA TRP A 146 -5.01 -12.33 -2.72
C TRP A 146 -6.12 -11.80 -3.65
N LEU A 147 -6.16 -12.23 -4.92
CA LEU A 147 -7.24 -11.90 -5.86
C LEU A 147 -8.58 -12.50 -5.40
N ASP A 148 -8.59 -13.75 -4.89
CA ASP A 148 -9.78 -14.37 -4.31
C ASP A 148 -10.34 -13.54 -3.14
N GLN A 149 -9.47 -13.09 -2.22
CA GLN A 149 -9.87 -12.23 -1.11
C GLN A 149 -10.36 -10.86 -1.58
N ALA A 150 -9.75 -10.30 -2.62
CA ALA A 150 -10.21 -9.05 -3.22
C ALA A 150 -11.63 -9.20 -3.80
N GLU A 151 -11.88 -10.31 -4.51
CA GLU A 151 -13.20 -10.64 -5.06
C GLU A 151 -14.25 -10.88 -3.96
N GLU A 152 -13.90 -11.62 -2.90
CA GLU A 152 -14.76 -11.82 -1.74
C GLU A 152 -15.14 -10.50 -1.06
N ASN A 153 -14.18 -9.58 -0.90
CA ASN A 153 -14.39 -8.28 -0.27
C ASN A 153 -15.38 -7.40 -1.04
N ILE A 154 -15.43 -7.50 -2.37
CA ILE A 154 -16.40 -6.74 -3.19
C ILE A 154 -17.75 -7.48 -3.36
N SER A 155 -17.82 -8.76 -2.99
CA SER A 155 -19.00 -9.62 -3.15
C SER A 155 -19.99 -9.47 -1.99
N VAL A 156 -20.32 -8.22 -1.65
CA VAL A 156 -21.25 -7.89 -0.56
C VAL A 156 -22.66 -7.74 -1.11
N GLU A 157 -23.56 -8.65 -0.73
CA GLU A 157 -24.94 -8.72 -1.23
C GLU A 157 -25.97 -8.21 -0.21
N THR A 158 -25.69 -8.37 1.10
CA THR A 158 -26.60 -7.97 2.16
C THR A 158 -25.97 -6.93 3.08
N LYS A 159 -26.80 -6.21 3.83
CA LYS A 159 -26.34 -5.23 4.80
C LYS A 159 -25.50 -5.89 5.90
N GLU A 160 -25.87 -7.08 6.33
CA GLU A 160 -25.12 -7.84 7.35
C GLU A 160 -23.70 -8.18 6.87
N GLN A 161 -23.57 -8.53 5.59
CA GLN A 161 -22.25 -8.78 4.97
C GLN A 161 -21.44 -7.48 4.86
N PHE A 162 -22.09 -6.36 4.52
CA PHE A 162 -21.45 -5.05 4.47
C PHE A 162 -20.90 -4.65 5.84
N ASP A 163 -21.71 -4.75 6.89
CA ASP A 163 -21.31 -4.40 8.25
C ASP A 163 -20.18 -5.27 8.79
N GLN A 164 -20.10 -6.55 8.33
CA GLN A 164 -19.09 -7.52 8.75
C GLN A 164 -17.87 -7.59 7.83
N ALA A 165 -17.89 -6.88 6.72
CA ALA A 165 -16.81 -6.90 5.75
C ALA A 165 -15.45 -6.50 6.40
N PRO A 166 -14.34 -7.14 6.02
CA PRO A 166 -13.02 -6.84 6.60
C PRO A 166 -12.63 -5.37 6.47
N PHE A 167 -12.97 -4.73 5.35
CA PHE A 167 -12.68 -3.32 5.13
C PHE A 167 -13.47 -2.39 6.08
N MET A 168 -14.65 -2.78 6.56
CA MET A 168 -15.45 -1.99 7.49
C MET A 168 -14.70 -1.77 8.82
N LYS A 169 -14.02 -2.80 9.33
CA LYS A 169 -13.19 -2.67 10.54
C LYS A 169 -12.06 -1.67 10.36
N ILE A 170 -11.47 -1.63 9.16
CA ILE A 170 -10.39 -0.69 8.82
C ILE A 170 -10.96 0.72 8.77
N ILE A 171 -12.05 0.93 8.04
CA ILE A 171 -12.73 2.24 7.92
C ILE A 171 -13.10 2.79 9.31
N LEU A 172 -13.76 1.97 10.15
CA LEU A 172 -14.17 2.41 11.49
C LEU A 172 -12.99 2.73 12.41
N ARG A 173 -11.89 1.98 12.29
CA ARG A 173 -10.66 2.26 13.05
C ARG A 173 -10.03 3.58 12.61
N ASP A 174 -9.88 3.78 11.32
CA ASP A 174 -9.25 4.96 10.75
C ASP A 174 -10.11 6.21 11.01
N ALA A 175 -11.44 6.07 10.93
CA ALA A 175 -12.37 7.12 11.28
C ALA A 175 -12.23 7.53 12.76
N ARG A 176 -12.20 6.57 13.68
CA ARG A 176 -12.02 6.86 15.12
C ARG A 176 -10.72 7.58 15.38
N PHE A 177 -9.63 7.15 14.76
CA PHE A 177 -8.32 7.80 14.92
C PHE A 177 -8.33 9.26 14.44
N SER A 178 -8.91 9.53 13.26
CA SER A 178 -8.98 10.88 12.71
C SER A 178 -9.97 11.79 13.48
N ILE A 179 -11.09 11.25 13.97
CA ILE A 179 -12.04 11.98 14.81
C ILE A 179 -11.41 12.35 16.16
N GLU A 180 -10.62 11.46 16.76
CA GLU A 180 -9.87 11.76 17.98
C GLU A 180 -8.85 12.86 17.73
N GLY A 181 -8.08 12.77 16.65
CA GLY A 181 -7.13 13.81 16.25
C GLY A 181 -7.80 15.16 16.03
N ALA A 182 -8.97 15.20 15.39
CA ALA A 182 -9.73 16.42 15.21
C ALA A 182 -10.23 16.99 16.53
N TYR A 183 -10.66 16.12 17.46
CA TYR A 183 -11.06 16.54 18.81
C TYR A 183 -9.91 17.20 19.58
N ASP A 184 -8.74 16.54 19.63
CA ASP A 184 -7.56 17.05 20.30
C ASP A 184 -7.10 18.39 19.72
N THR A 185 -7.10 18.50 18.39
CA THR A 185 -6.72 19.73 17.69
C THR A 185 -7.69 20.90 18.00
N ILE A 186 -9.01 20.65 18.14
CA ILE A 186 -9.95 21.71 18.60
C ILE A 186 -9.75 22.06 20.07
N GLN A 187 -9.38 21.09 20.92
CA GLN A 187 -9.02 21.39 22.31
C GLN A 187 -7.79 22.30 22.38
N GLU A 188 -6.75 22.02 21.60
CA GLU A 188 -5.57 22.89 21.51
C GLU A 188 -5.94 24.30 21.03
N ALA A 189 -6.81 24.41 20.01
CA ALA A 189 -7.32 25.71 19.55
C ALA A 189 -8.08 26.46 20.66
N LEU A 190 -8.85 25.75 21.48
CA LEU A 190 -9.56 26.33 22.62
C LEU A 190 -8.60 26.79 23.72
N GLU A 191 -7.57 26.02 24.05
CA GLU A 191 -6.54 26.40 24.99
C GLU A 191 -5.77 27.65 24.52
N LEU A 192 -5.41 27.72 23.26
CA LEU A 192 -4.81 28.90 22.63
C LEU A 192 -5.74 30.13 22.75
N ALA A 193 -7.03 29.94 22.51
CA ALA A 193 -8.03 31.03 22.59
C ALA A 193 -8.17 31.58 24.01
N LEU A 194 -8.01 30.74 25.01
CA LEU A 194 -8.13 31.09 26.44
C LEU A 194 -6.81 31.52 27.11
N SER A 195 -5.69 31.39 26.41
CA SER A 195 -4.38 31.79 26.92
C SER A 195 -4.24 33.32 27.03
N PRO A 196 -3.31 33.84 27.84
CA PRO A 196 -3.04 35.27 27.90
C PRO A 196 -2.71 35.84 26.50
N GLY A 197 -3.45 36.87 26.07
CA GLY A 197 -3.35 37.45 24.73
C GLY A 197 -4.04 36.64 23.63
N GLY A 198 -4.66 35.53 23.97
CA GLY A 198 -5.38 34.69 23.03
C GLY A 198 -6.72 35.28 22.56
N PRO A 199 -7.27 34.77 21.42
CA PRO A 199 -8.53 35.25 20.85
C PRO A 199 -9.76 34.69 21.60
N TYR A 200 -9.94 35.05 22.89
CA TYR A 200 -11.00 34.54 23.76
C TYR A 200 -12.41 34.61 23.16
N PHE A 201 -12.63 35.53 22.24
CA PHE A 201 -13.93 35.68 21.55
C PHE A 201 -14.27 34.53 20.59
N TYR A 202 -13.34 33.61 20.32
CA TYR A 202 -13.60 32.37 19.60
C TYR A 202 -14.10 31.23 20.50
N GLU A 203 -13.97 31.32 21.83
CA GLU A 203 -14.35 30.29 22.80
C GLU A 203 -15.71 29.68 22.51
N LYS A 204 -16.74 30.51 22.34
CA LYS A 204 -18.11 30.03 22.11
C LYS A 204 -18.23 29.17 20.84
N THR A 205 -17.47 29.52 19.79
CA THR A 205 -17.51 28.77 18.54
C THR A 205 -16.73 27.47 18.70
N LEU A 206 -15.54 27.51 19.29
CA LEU A 206 -14.71 26.33 19.53
C LEU A 206 -15.38 25.29 20.42
N ARG A 207 -16.12 25.72 21.45
CA ARG A 207 -16.94 24.81 22.27
C ARG A 207 -18.06 24.16 21.45
N LYS A 208 -18.70 24.89 20.52
CA LYS A 208 -19.66 24.27 19.57
C LYS A 208 -18.99 23.29 18.65
N ASP A 209 -17.78 23.60 18.18
CA ASP A 209 -17.02 22.66 17.34
C ASP A 209 -16.74 21.36 18.12
N LEU A 210 -16.34 21.44 19.41
CA LEU A 210 -16.19 20.27 20.29
C LEU A 210 -17.49 19.49 20.46
N GLU A 211 -18.62 20.17 20.68
CA GLU A 211 -19.94 19.51 20.80
C GLU A 211 -20.29 18.73 19.52
N ILE A 212 -19.97 19.26 18.33
CA ILE A 212 -20.18 18.59 17.05
C ILE A 212 -19.29 17.34 16.96
N ILE A 213 -17.98 17.47 17.28
CA ILE A 213 -17.04 16.35 17.20
C ILE A 213 -17.38 15.27 18.24
N ILE A 214 -17.80 15.63 19.44
CA ILE A 214 -18.25 14.68 20.47
C ILE A 214 -19.44 13.86 19.95
N LYS A 215 -20.41 14.48 19.30
CA LYS A 215 -21.56 13.74 18.71
C LYS A 215 -21.11 12.75 17.64
N ILE A 216 -20.12 13.12 16.80
CA ILE A 216 -19.56 12.22 15.81
C ILE A 216 -18.79 11.09 16.50
N LYS A 217 -18.03 11.39 17.56
CA LYS A 217 -17.25 10.41 18.35
C LYS A 217 -18.14 9.40 19.09
N GLU A 218 -19.37 9.78 19.48
CA GLU A 218 -20.33 8.91 20.14
C GLU A 218 -20.91 7.85 19.20
N ALA A 219 -20.86 8.06 17.89
CA ALA A 219 -21.31 7.10 16.90
C ALA A 219 -20.50 5.79 16.96
N GLN A 220 -21.20 4.65 17.05
CA GLN A 220 -20.58 3.34 17.20
C GLN A 220 -20.58 2.53 15.88
N THR A 221 -21.51 2.81 14.99
CA THR A 221 -21.73 2.09 13.75
C THR A 221 -21.40 2.96 12.54
N PHE A 222 -21.16 2.33 11.40
CA PHE A 222 -20.96 3.04 10.14
C PHE A 222 -22.17 3.90 9.77
N SER A 223 -23.38 3.39 9.99
CA SER A 223 -24.65 4.12 9.77
C SER A 223 -24.74 5.40 10.58
N GLU A 224 -24.43 5.33 11.89
CA GLU A 224 -24.46 6.48 12.79
C GLU A 224 -23.39 7.51 12.41
N LEU A 225 -22.21 7.07 11.94
CA LEU A 225 -21.18 7.96 11.40
C LEU A 225 -21.67 8.66 10.14
N CYS A 226 -22.24 7.92 9.16
CA CYS A 226 -22.83 8.52 7.96
C CYS A 226 -23.85 9.62 8.32
N GLU A 227 -24.79 9.31 9.22
CA GLU A 227 -25.78 10.30 9.68
C GLU A 227 -25.15 11.54 10.34
N SER A 228 -24.11 11.31 11.16
CA SER A 228 -23.42 12.39 11.86
C SER A 228 -22.65 13.29 10.90
N PHE A 229 -21.95 12.71 9.93
CA PHE A 229 -21.19 13.46 8.93
C PHE A 229 -22.07 14.18 7.91
N VAL A 230 -23.19 13.59 7.51
CA VAL A 230 -24.18 14.27 6.64
C VAL A 230 -24.74 15.51 7.32
N LYS A 231 -25.02 15.44 8.63
CA LYS A 231 -25.55 16.55 9.45
C LYS A 231 -24.47 17.52 9.94
N MET A 232 -23.17 17.21 9.73
CA MET A 232 -22.07 18.05 10.19
C MET A 232 -22.04 19.39 9.43
N GLU A 233 -22.16 20.47 10.17
CA GLU A 233 -22.00 21.82 9.67
C GLU A 233 -20.87 22.53 10.43
N LYS A 234 -19.92 23.13 9.72
CA LYS A 234 -18.85 23.94 10.31
C LYS A 234 -19.39 25.30 10.73
N PRO A 235 -19.46 25.62 12.03
CA PRO A 235 -19.93 26.93 12.46
C PRO A 235 -19.02 28.04 11.94
N ARG A 236 -19.59 29.18 11.62
CA ARG A 236 -18.78 30.35 11.26
C ARG A 236 -17.99 30.80 12.47
N LEU A 237 -16.67 30.87 12.35
CA LEU A 237 -15.81 31.41 13.39
C LEU A 237 -16.13 32.90 13.56
N SER A 238 -16.77 33.23 14.65
CA SER A 238 -17.27 34.56 14.91
C SER A 238 -16.98 35.00 16.36
N GLY A 239 -16.63 36.22 16.48
CA GLY A 239 -16.42 36.88 17.75
C GLY A 239 -16.01 38.31 17.51
N ARG A 240 -16.23 39.18 18.48
CA ARG A 240 -15.84 40.59 18.40
C ARG A 240 -14.83 40.90 19.50
N LYS A 241 -13.63 41.30 19.09
CA LYS A 241 -12.62 41.92 19.90
C LYS A 241 -13.16 43.24 20.46
N LYS A 242 -12.99 43.48 21.77
CA LYS A 242 -13.23 44.81 22.36
C LYS A 242 -12.11 45.74 21.94
N LYS A 243 -12.38 47.05 21.81
CA LYS A 243 -11.37 48.03 21.36
C LYS A 243 -10.16 48.14 22.29
N THR A 244 -10.33 47.73 23.56
CA THR A 244 -9.31 47.78 24.61
C THR A 244 -8.48 46.49 24.72
N ASP A 245 -8.79 45.46 23.97
CA ASP A 245 -8.13 44.16 24.11
C ASP A 245 -6.84 44.13 23.30
N GLU A 246 -5.77 43.76 23.94
CA GLU A 246 -4.50 43.41 23.30
C GLU A 246 -4.54 41.91 22.97
N ILE A 247 -4.75 41.61 21.69
CA ILE A 247 -4.77 40.24 21.19
C ILE A 247 -3.49 40.02 20.38
N ASP A 248 -2.78 38.94 20.68
CA ASP A 248 -1.63 38.50 19.91
C ASP A 248 -2.12 37.90 18.56
N GLU A 249 -1.70 38.53 17.46
CA GLU A 249 -2.06 38.09 16.10
C GLU A 249 -1.54 36.70 15.79
N MET A 250 -0.36 36.32 16.31
CA MET A 250 0.18 34.98 16.11
C MET A 250 -0.70 33.92 16.77
N LEU A 251 -1.13 34.14 18.03
CA LEU A 251 -2.05 33.21 18.72
C LEU A 251 -3.39 33.14 18.02
N GLN A 252 -3.88 34.26 17.50
CA GLN A 252 -5.12 34.28 16.76
C GLN A 252 -5.02 33.47 15.45
N ASP A 253 -3.95 33.61 14.71
CA ASP A 253 -3.76 32.90 13.45
C ASP A 253 -3.47 31.42 13.69
N GLN A 254 -2.73 31.08 14.73
CA GLN A 254 -2.53 29.69 15.11
C GLN A 254 -3.84 29.02 15.54
N CYS A 255 -4.65 29.67 16.35
CA CYS A 255 -5.97 29.17 16.75
C CYS A 255 -6.87 28.88 15.53
N LYS A 256 -6.87 29.75 14.51
CA LYS A 256 -7.57 29.51 13.25
C LYS A 256 -6.98 28.34 12.48
N TYR A 257 -5.67 28.24 12.44
CA TYR A 257 -4.95 27.16 11.76
C TYR A 257 -5.33 25.81 12.35
N GLU A 258 -5.19 25.64 13.69
CA GLU A 258 -5.56 24.39 14.37
C GLU A 258 -7.02 24.01 14.11
N ARG A 259 -7.94 24.98 14.25
CA ARG A 259 -9.35 24.73 13.94
C ARG A 259 -9.55 24.26 12.49
N ASN A 260 -8.83 24.84 11.52
CA ASN A 260 -8.95 24.43 10.13
C ASN A 260 -8.35 23.04 9.90
N GLN A 261 -7.24 22.70 10.54
CA GLN A 261 -6.66 21.35 10.48
C GLN A 261 -7.65 20.29 10.96
N ALA A 262 -8.31 20.54 12.11
CA ALA A 262 -9.34 19.63 12.62
C ALA A 262 -10.48 19.40 11.61
N TYR A 263 -10.99 20.48 11.01
CA TYR A 263 -12.04 20.32 10.00
C TYR A 263 -11.57 19.68 8.70
N ASN A 264 -10.31 19.90 8.30
CA ASN A 264 -9.76 19.21 7.13
C ASN A 264 -9.74 17.68 7.35
N LEU A 265 -9.33 17.22 8.55
CA LEU A 265 -9.40 15.79 8.90
C LEU A 265 -10.82 15.24 8.78
N LEU A 266 -11.83 15.98 9.28
CA LEU A 266 -13.22 15.56 9.19
C LEU A 266 -13.78 15.62 7.77
N ASP A 267 -13.42 16.65 7.01
CA ASP A 267 -13.86 16.82 5.61
C ASP A 267 -13.23 15.72 4.73
N ASP A 268 -11.97 15.36 4.95
CA ASP A 268 -11.29 14.25 4.26
C ASP A 268 -11.96 12.91 4.57
N LEU A 269 -12.31 12.65 5.84
CA LEU A 269 -13.08 11.46 6.21
C LEU A 269 -14.46 11.43 5.57
N LYS A 270 -15.14 12.57 5.58
CA LYS A 270 -16.46 12.71 4.94
C LYS A 270 -16.38 12.40 3.45
N ALA A 271 -15.41 12.98 2.76
CA ALA A 271 -15.22 12.77 1.33
C ALA A 271 -14.83 11.32 0.99
N ALA A 272 -14.04 10.67 1.87
CA ALA A 272 -13.57 9.31 1.62
C ALA A 272 -14.64 8.23 1.91
N TYR A 273 -15.38 8.37 3.03
CA TYR A 273 -16.20 7.27 3.55
C TYR A 273 -17.64 7.63 3.93
N PHE A 274 -17.96 8.90 4.24
CA PHE A 274 -19.23 9.31 4.84
C PHE A 274 -19.91 10.43 4.03
N TYR A 275 -19.75 10.41 2.71
CA TYR A 275 -20.25 11.45 1.80
C TYR A 275 -21.77 11.39 1.58
N GLU A 276 -22.37 10.23 1.84
CA GLU A 276 -23.78 9.95 1.72
C GLU A 276 -24.30 9.08 2.87
N ASN A 277 -25.60 8.81 2.89
CA ASN A 277 -26.16 7.83 3.82
C ASN A 277 -25.70 6.41 3.50
N GLU A 278 -25.70 5.55 4.51
CA GLU A 278 -25.22 4.16 4.39
C GLU A 278 -25.89 3.38 3.26
N SER A 279 -27.19 3.57 3.05
CA SER A 279 -27.94 2.83 2.02
C SER A 279 -27.48 3.17 0.62
N GLU A 280 -27.16 4.42 0.35
CA GLU A 280 -26.64 4.86 -0.95
C GLU A 280 -25.23 4.33 -1.17
N ILE A 281 -24.35 4.43 -0.16
CA ILE A 281 -22.99 3.89 -0.21
C ILE A 281 -23.00 2.38 -0.47
N PHE A 282 -23.89 1.63 0.24
CA PHE A 282 -24.08 0.21 0.00
C PHE A 282 -24.58 -0.09 -1.42
N HIS A 283 -25.50 0.71 -1.92
CA HIS A 283 -26.01 0.56 -3.29
C HIS A 283 -24.91 0.83 -4.33
N GLU A 284 -24.07 1.84 -4.13
CA GLU A 284 -22.93 2.12 -5.00
C GLU A 284 -21.92 0.99 -4.98
N LEU A 285 -21.60 0.43 -3.79
CA LEU A 285 -20.70 -0.72 -3.67
C LEU A 285 -21.19 -1.92 -4.49
N ARG A 286 -22.48 -2.20 -4.46
CA ARG A 286 -23.06 -3.26 -5.29
C ARG A 286 -22.94 -3.00 -6.79
N ARG A 287 -23.02 -1.75 -7.22
CA ARG A 287 -22.88 -1.38 -8.64
C ARG A 287 -21.47 -1.58 -9.18
N ILE A 288 -20.44 -1.38 -8.35
CA ILE A 288 -19.05 -1.57 -8.76
C ILE A 288 -18.60 -3.05 -8.73
N LYS A 289 -19.39 -3.96 -8.18
CA LYS A 289 -19.05 -5.38 -8.07
C LYS A 289 -18.75 -6.00 -9.44
N SER A 290 -19.67 -5.89 -10.39
CA SER A 290 -19.51 -6.48 -11.72
C SER A 290 -18.30 -5.91 -12.49
N PRO A 291 -18.10 -4.58 -12.59
CA PRO A 291 -16.89 -4.02 -13.17
C PRO A 291 -15.59 -4.52 -12.53
N LEU A 292 -15.53 -4.58 -11.19
CA LEU A 292 -14.32 -5.02 -10.48
C LEU A 292 -14.08 -6.52 -10.68
N LYS A 293 -15.14 -7.32 -10.73
CA LYS A 293 -15.04 -8.74 -11.05
C LYS A 293 -14.46 -8.93 -12.46
N GLY A 294 -14.95 -8.20 -13.45
CA GLY A 294 -14.41 -8.22 -14.81
C GLY A 294 -12.91 -7.86 -14.84
N LEU A 295 -12.47 -6.88 -14.06
CA LEU A 295 -11.06 -6.51 -13.93
C LEU A 295 -10.23 -7.64 -13.29
N ILE A 296 -10.73 -8.26 -12.22
CA ILE A 296 -10.04 -9.38 -11.54
C ILE A 296 -9.90 -10.57 -12.49
N ASP A 297 -10.96 -10.94 -13.22
CA ASP A 297 -10.94 -12.07 -14.15
C ASP A 297 -9.94 -11.83 -15.30
N LEU A 298 -9.91 -10.62 -15.88
CA LEU A 298 -8.90 -10.24 -16.87
C LEU A 298 -7.47 -10.27 -16.30
N THR A 299 -7.29 -9.87 -15.05
CA THR A 299 -5.97 -9.89 -14.41
C THR A 299 -5.49 -11.33 -14.19
N ARG A 300 -6.37 -12.24 -13.76
CA ARG A 300 -6.04 -13.68 -13.65
C ARG A 300 -5.62 -14.27 -15.00
N GLU A 301 -6.39 -14.01 -16.03
CA GLU A 301 -6.09 -14.49 -17.37
C GLU A 301 -4.77 -13.91 -17.90
N PHE A 302 -4.52 -12.61 -17.65
CA PHE A 302 -3.24 -11.98 -17.96
C PHE A 302 -2.07 -12.67 -17.23
N MET A 303 -2.19 -12.95 -15.94
CA MET A 303 -1.17 -13.65 -15.15
C MET A 303 -0.83 -15.01 -15.78
N ILE A 304 -1.83 -15.81 -16.07
CA ILE A 304 -1.65 -17.15 -16.66
C ILE A 304 -0.90 -17.05 -18.00
N ARG A 305 -1.36 -16.21 -18.90
CA ARG A 305 -0.76 -16.05 -20.23
C ARG A 305 0.67 -15.50 -20.18
N TYR A 306 0.90 -14.55 -19.25
CA TYR A 306 2.22 -13.94 -19.09
C TYR A 306 3.23 -14.94 -18.53
N ASP A 307 2.85 -15.74 -17.55
CA ASP A 307 3.70 -16.79 -16.98
C ASP A 307 3.98 -17.90 -18.02
N GLU A 308 2.97 -18.33 -18.78
CA GLU A 308 3.16 -19.28 -19.88
C GLU A 308 4.11 -18.74 -20.96
N LYS A 309 3.98 -17.49 -21.37
CA LYS A 309 4.83 -16.86 -22.37
C LYS A 309 6.26 -16.74 -21.89
N LYS A 310 6.48 -16.29 -20.65
CA LYS A 310 7.82 -16.25 -20.04
C LYS A 310 8.45 -17.63 -19.98
N LYS A 311 7.70 -18.65 -19.55
CA LYS A 311 8.16 -20.04 -19.51
C LYS A 311 8.56 -20.57 -20.88
N ASN A 312 7.76 -20.31 -21.91
CA ASN A 312 8.04 -20.75 -23.28
C ASN A 312 9.28 -20.08 -23.89
N GLU A 313 9.60 -18.87 -23.44
CA GLU A 313 10.80 -18.14 -23.88
C GLU A 313 12.01 -18.39 -22.97
N ASN A 314 11.89 -19.20 -21.92
CA ASN A 314 12.91 -19.42 -20.89
C ASN A 314 13.43 -18.13 -20.25
N ILE A 315 12.51 -17.19 -20.00
CA ILE A 315 12.82 -15.93 -19.30
C ILE A 315 12.01 -15.80 -18.02
N MET A 316 12.52 -15.01 -17.09
CA MET A 316 11.83 -14.66 -15.85
C MET A 316 12.00 -13.16 -15.57
N ASP A 317 11.02 -12.55 -14.93
CA ASP A 317 11.14 -11.19 -14.38
C ASP A 317 11.62 -11.21 -12.93
N PHE A 318 11.66 -10.05 -12.29
CA PHE A 318 12.12 -9.93 -10.90
C PHE A 318 11.14 -10.58 -9.92
N ASP A 319 9.84 -10.47 -10.16
CA ASP A 319 8.81 -11.07 -9.32
C ASP A 319 8.91 -12.60 -9.35
N ASP A 320 9.16 -13.20 -10.53
CA ASP A 320 9.38 -14.63 -10.66
C ASP A 320 10.57 -15.10 -9.81
N MET A 321 11.68 -14.34 -9.85
CA MET A 321 12.86 -14.71 -9.04
C MET A 321 12.53 -14.72 -7.54
N GLU A 322 11.76 -13.75 -7.06
CA GLU A 322 11.36 -13.68 -5.66
C GLU A 322 10.39 -14.81 -5.30
N HIS A 323 9.40 -15.10 -6.14
CA HIS A 323 8.45 -16.19 -5.92
C HIS A 323 9.11 -17.57 -5.95
N PHE A 324 9.97 -17.86 -6.93
CA PHE A 324 10.73 -19.13 -6.98
C PHE A 324 11.65 -19.28 -5.77
N ALA A 325 12.32 -18.20 -5.35
CA ALA A 325 13.15 -18.25 -4.16
C ALA A 325 12.32 -18.51 -2.89
N LEU A 326 11.13 -17.92 -2.77
CA LEU A 326 10.21 -18.16 -1.66
C LEU A 326 9.71 -19.62 -1.65
N GLU A 327 9.35 -20.17 -2.80
CA GLU A 327 8.97 -21.58 -2.96
C GLU A 327 10.09 -22.51 -2.45
N LEU A 328 11.34 -22.27 -2.86
CA LEU A 328 12.47 -23.07 -2.42
C LEU A 328 12.82 -22.93 -0.94
N LEU A 329 12.48 -21.82 -0.30
CA LEU A 329 12.88 -21.56 1.10
C LEU A 329 11.81 -21.98 2.11
N ILE A 330 10.56 -22.08 1.69
CA ILE A 330 9.43 -22.26 2.61
C ILE A 330 8.75 -23.63 2.41
N ASP A 331 8.69 -24.12 1.19
CA ASP A 331 8.09 -25.41 0.81
C ASP A 331 9.16 -26.51 0.70
#